data_a257be2ea75fc022e3fb837fc7f69fb0
#
_entry.id   a257be2ea75fc022e3fb837fc7f69fb0
#
_cell.length_a   1.000
_cell.length_b   1.000
_cell.length_c   1.000
_cell.angle_alpha   90.00
_cell.angle_beta   90.00
_cell.angle_gamma   90.00
#
_symmetry.space_group_name_H-M   'P 1'
#
loop_
_entity.id
_entity.type
_entity.pdbx_description
1 polymer ?
#
loop_
_entity_poly.entity_id
_entity_poly.type
_entity_poly.pdbx_seq_one_letter_code
_entity_poly.pdbx_strand_id
1 'polypeptide(L)'
;MALVDQINVVECGGANDLLGTGQQACSFDWNRVKTIEFSLRSYVYTEDVSLENIREAQQKEEVFIIAGAESFKLVPVEPTISTTEGSGIETVDGELPYKYELMFKKKGMNFWKALRRFNSNGIYNVAFYDINGTKIMTQTKSGLIKGFTTAMVFTGQYKGKEGDTSAEFKMTIQLSDDVTEMERATWVSGDTVDYSINELDGYNDVILTPSPLTTAATSLVVKAVLADKSHFAAGMVLADFAIKKNGAAVVATGT
;
A
#
# COMPACT_ATOMS: atom_id res chain seq x y z
N MET A 1 -4.89 18.47 -10.28
CA MET A 1 -4.02 18.10 -11.46
C MET A 1 -4.53 16.76 -11.96
N ALA A 2 -4.63 16.51 -13.24
CA ALA A 2 -5.09 15.19 -13.69
C ALA A 2 -3.98 14.13 -13.51
N LEU A 3 -4.33 12.87 -13.26
CA LEU A 3 -3.36 11.79 -13.08
C LEU A 3 -2.34 11.71 -14.23
N VAL A 4 -2.79 11.92 -15.45
CA VAL A 4 -1.93 11.91 -16.65
C VAL A 4 -0.83 12.97 -16.61
N ASP A 5 -1.09 14.08 -15.93
CA ASP A 5 -0.13 15.18 -15.77
C ASP A 5 0.89 14.90 -14.64
N GLN A 6 0.60 13.96 -13.75
CA GLN A 6 1.50 13.55 -12.66
C GLN A 6 2.42 12.39 -13.04
N ILE A 7 2.03 11.59 -14.05
CA ILE A 7 2.75 10.38 -14.43
C ILE A 7 4.04 10.74 -15.17
N ASN A 8 5.14 10.14 -14.69
CA ASN A 8 6.47 10.29 -15.27
C ASN A 8 6.94 11.76 -15.41
N VAL A 9 6.28 12.68 -14.72
CA VAL A 9 6.78 14.03 -14.57
C VAL A 9 7.95 13.98 -13.60
N VAL A 10 9.12 14.26 -14.12
CA VAL A 10 10.33 14.29 -13.34
C VAL A 10 10.87 15.71 -13.41
N GLU A 11 10.62 16.50 -12.40
CA GLU A 11 11.36 17.73 -12.15
C GLU A 11 12.69 17.38 -11.47
N CYS A 12 13.58 16.74 -12.23
CA CYS A 12 14.93 16.56 -11.79
C CYS A 12 15.71 17.84 -12.02
N GLY A 13 15.86 18.64 -10.98
CA GLY A 13 16.70 19.81 -11.01
C GLY A 13 18.19 19.44 -11.17
N GLY A 14 18.65 19.35 -12.39
CA GLY A 14 20.05 19.18 -12.69
C GLY A 14 20.33 18.03 -13.68
N ALA A 15 21.00 18.39 -14.74
CA ALA A 15 21.46 17.53 -15.82
C ALA A 15 22.48 16.48 -15.35
N ASN A 16 22.05 15.46 -14.67
CA ASN A 16 22.84 14.25 -14.50
C ASN A 16 22.24 13.14 -15.37
N ASP A 17 22.42 13.27 -16.68
CA ASP A 17 22.32 12.14 -17.57
C ASP A 17 23.27 11.05 -17.07
N LEU A 18 22.70 9.93 -16.65
CA LEU A 18 23.49 8.76 -16.29
C LEU A 18 24.26 8.28 -17.54
N LEU A 19 25.48 8.80 -17.72
CA LEU A 19 26.47 8.31 -18.67
C LEU A 19 25.97 8.14 -20.13
N GLY A 20 25.11 9.04 -20.61
CA GLY A 20 24.65 9.01 -21.98
C GLY A 20 23.66 7.88 -22.31
N THR A 21 23.07 7.23 -21.31
CA THR A 21 22.03 6.20 -21.52
C THR A 21 20.67 6.80 -21.83
N GLY A 22 20.51 8.13 -21.76
CA GLY A 22 19.23 8.82 -21.90
C GLY A 22 18.27 8.58 -20.75
N GLN A 23 18.71 7.93 -19.68
CA GLN A 23 17.90 7.73 -18.47
C GLN A 23 18.09 8.89 -17.50
N GLN A 24 17.00 9.42 -17.03
CA GLN A 24 17.01 10.45 -16.00
C GLN A 24 17.40 9.86 -14.64
N ALA A 25 18.20 10.60 -13.85
CA ALA A 25 18.68 10.15 -12.54
C ALA A 25 17.58 10.02 -11.49
N CYS A 26 16.39 10.55 -11.75
CA CYS A 26 15.27 10.57 -10.83
C CYS A 26 14.30 9.43 -11.15
N SER A 27 14.71 8.23 -10.85
CA SER A 27 13.84 7.07 -10.86
C SER A 27 13.39 6.73 -9.45
N PHE A 28 12.36 5.92 -9.34
CA PHE A 28 11.92 5.35 -8.07
C PHE A 28 13.09 4.66 -7.34
N ASP A 29 13.26 4.97 -6.05
CA ASP A 29 14.34 4.40 -5.25
C ASP A 29 13.94 3.06 -4.62
N TRP A 30 14.16 1.98 -5.34
CA TRP A 30 13.91 0.61 -4.88
C TRP A 30 14.67 0.23 -3.60
N ASN A 31 15.77 0.90 -3.29
CA ASN A 31 16.54 0.60 -2.09
C ASN A 31 15.88 1.16 -0.81
N ARG A 32 15.00 2.14 -0.96
CA ARG A 32 14.38 2.85 0.15
C ARG A 32 12.85 2.84 0.09
N VAL A 33 12.27 1.70 -0.28
CA VAL A 33 10.82 1.50 -0.19
C VAL A 33 10.41 1.49 1.28
N LYS A 34 9.44 2.34 1.63
CA LYS A 34 9.00 2.55 3.01
C LYS A 34 7.56 2.14 3.25
N THR A 35 6.72 2.33 2.27
CA THR A 35 5.29 2.09 2.35
C THR A 35 4.86 1.27 1.15
N ILE A 36 3.93 0.37 1.37
CA ILE A 36 3.27 -0.40 0.31
C ILE A 36 1.78 -0.12 0.35
N GLU A 37 1.19 -0.17 -0.82
CA GLU A 37 -0.24 -0.04 -1.00
C GLU A 37 -0.76 -1.29 -1.68
N PHE A 38 -1.72 -1.96 -1.04
CA PHE A 38 -2.52 -2.98 -1.71
C PHE A 38 -3.80 -2.35 -2.21
N SER A 39 -4.20 -2.71 -3.42
CA SER A 39 -5.51 -2.36 -3.98
C SER A 39 -6.22 -3.62 -4.46
N LEU A 40 -7.54 -3.56 -4.53
CA LEU A 40 -8.32 -4.65 -5.12
C LEU A 40 -7.92 -4.84 -6.59
N ARG A 41 -8.00 -6.06 -7.08
CA ARG A 41 -7.56 -6.38 -8.45
C ARG A 41 -8.29 -5.60 -9.55
N SER A 42 -9.53 -5.21 -9.30
CA SER A 42 -10.35 -4.39 -10.19
C SER A 42 -10.07 -2.90 -10.09
N TYR A 43 -9.33 -2.47 -9.06
CA TYR A 43 -9.08 -1.05 -8.84
C TYR A 43 -8.08 -0.51 -9.86
N VAL A 44 -8.43 0.63 -10.44
CA VAL A 44 -7.59 1.41 -11.33
C VAL A 44 -7.61 2.87 -10.87
N TYR A 45 -6.48 3.54 -10.99
CA TYR A 45 -6.40 4.96 -10.66
C TYR A 45 -7.00 5.76 -11.81
N THR A 46 -8.06 6.48 -11.53
CA THR A 46 -8.75 7.37 -12.49
C THR A 46 -8.52 8.84 -12.17
N GLU A 47 -8.18 9.14 -10.93
CA GLU A 47 -7.98 10.48 -10.40
C GLU A 47 -6.51 10.67 -10.02
N ASP A 48 -6.11 11.92 -9.77
CA ASP A 48 -4.76 12.25 -9.34
C ASP A 48 -4.39 11.55 -8.02
N VAL A 49 -3.08 11.34 -7.83
CA VAL A 49 -2.55 10.77 -6.60
C VAL A 49 -2.44 11.88 -5.57
N SER A 50 -3.51 12.10 -4.81
CA SER A 50 -3.60 13.05 -3.71
C SER A 50 -3.95 12.33 -2.41
N LEU A 51 -3.68 12.97 -1.27
CA LEU A 51 -4.01 12.40 0.04
C LEU A 51 -5.52 12.17 0.19
N GLU A 52 -6.33 13.09 -0.33
CA GLU A 52 -7.79 13.01 -0.27
C GLU A 52 -8.30 11.78 -1.05
N ASN A 53 -7.86 11.61 -2.29
CA ASN A 53 -8.28 10.49 -3.14
C ASN A 53 -7.82 9.13 -2.59
N ILE A 54 -6.61 9.07 -2.01
CA ILE A 54 -6.12 7.86 -1.34
C ILE A 54 -7.01 7.52 -0.14
N ARG A 55 -7.36 8.52 0.69
CA ARG A 55 -8.23 8.32 1.86
C ARG A 55 -9.65 7.93 1.47
N GLU A 56 -10.19 8.51 0.40
CA GLU A 56 -11.50 8.13 -0.12
C GLU A 56 -11.51 6.67 -0.61
N ALA A 57 -10.46 6.24 -1.32
CA ALA A 57 -10.30 4.85 -1.75
C ALA A 57 -10.12 3.89 -0.55
N GLN A 58 -9.42 4.33 0.51
CA GLN A 58 -9.32 3.56 1.76
C GLN A 58 -10.69 3.41 2.44
N GLN A 59 -11.52 4.47 2.48
CA GLN A 59 -12.88 4.42 3.04
C GLN A 59 -13.80 3.48 2.28
N LYS A 60 -13.58 3.33 0.97
CA LYS A 60 -14.30 2.39 0.12
C LYS A 60 -13.76 0.96 0.20
N GLU A 61 -12.74 0.72 1.03
CA GLU A 61 -12.03 -0.56 1.13
C GLU A 61 -11.42 -1.04 -0.21
N GLU A 62 -11.08 -0.11 -1.09
CA GLU A 62 -10.46 -0.41 -2.39
C GLU A 62 -8.94 -0.38 -2.32
N VAL A 63 -8.40 0.41 -1.38
CA VAL A 63 -6.97 0.63 -1.18
C VAL A 63 -6.61 0.46 0.30
N PHE A 64 -5.46 -0.16 0.56
CA PHE A 64 -4.95 -0.44 1.90
C PHE A 64 -3.48 -0.05 1.98
N ILE A 65 -3.16 0.90 2.85
CA ILE A 65 -1.79 1.37 3.06
C ILE A 65 -1.14 0.60 4.21
N ILE A 66 0.07 0.11 3.99
CA ILE A 66 0.89 -0.56 4.99
C ILE A 66 2.22 0.17 5.10
N ALA A 67 2.36 0.94 6.16
CA ALA A 67 3.55 1.71 6.45
C ALA A 67 4.45 1.04 7.49
N GLY A 68 5.70 1.48 7.55
CA GLY A 68 6.64 1.14 8.61
C GLY A 68 7.32 -0.21 8.46
N ALA A 69 7.55 -0.67 7.24
CA ALA A 69 8.52 -1.72 6.97
C ALA A 69 9.93 -1.23 7.37
N GLU A 70 10.66 -2.06 8.09
CA GLU A 70 12.05 -1.80 8.49
C GLU A 70 13.00 -2.00 7.33
N SER A 71 12.75 -3.02 6.52
CA SER A 71 13.52 -3.30 5.33
C SER A 71 12.64 -3.85 4.21
N PHE A 72 13.04 -3.52 3.01
CA PHE A 72 12.49 -4.02 1.76
C PHE A 72 13.63 -4.68 0.99
N LYS A 73 13.39 -5.87 0.47
CA LYS A 73 14.41 -6.63 -0.24
C LYS A 73 13.79 -7.32 -1.46
N LEU A 74 14.39 -7.10 -2.63
CA LEU A 74 14.18 -7.98 -3.76
C LEU A 74 14.85 -9.33 -3.48
N VAL A 75 14.10 -10.40 -3.56
CA VAL A 75 14.65 -11.75 -3.49
C VAL A 75 15.11 -12.11 -4.91
N PRO A 76 16.42 -12.29 -5.15
CA PRO A 76 16.90 -12.69 -6.46
C PRO A 76 16.25 -14.01 -6.86
N VAL A 77 15.75 -14.06 -8.07
CA VAL A 77 15.22 -15.27 -8.67
C VAL A 77 16.05 -15.52 -9.92
N GLU A 78 16.78 -16.62 -9.94
CA GLU A 78 17.59 -16.98 -11.09
C GLU A 78 16.67 -17.46 -12.23
N PRO A 79 16.92 -17.04 -13.47
CA PRO A 79 16.15 -17.54 -14.61
C PRO A 79 16.36 -19.06 -14.75
N THR A 80 15.34 -19.74 -15.24
CA THR A 80 15.49 -21.15 -15.57
C THR A 80 16.32 -21.26 -16.83
N ILE A 81 17.48 -21.92 -16.70
CA ILE A 81 18.41 -22.13 -17.80
C ILE A 81 18.36 -23.61 -18.19
N SER A 82 18.16 -23.90 -19.46
CA SER A 82 18.33 -25.24 -20.02
C SER A 82 19.55 -25.29 -20.90
N THR A 83 20.27 -26.42 -20.85
CA THR A 83 21.41 -26.66 -21.68
C THR A 83 21.01 -27.68 -22.76
N THR A 84 21.16 -27.32 -24.03
CA THR A 84 20.90 -28.23 -25.13
C THR A 84 21.93 -29.34 -25.15
N GLU A 85 21.48 -30.59 -24.98
CA GLU A 85 22.37 -31.77 -25.05
C GLU A 85 23.16 -31.79 -26.37
N GLY A 86 24.47 -31.91 -26.25
CA GLY A 86 25.40 -32.06 -27.38
C GLY A 86 25.96 -30.76 -27.93
N SER A 87 25.40 -29.60 -27.68
CA SER A 87 25.96 -28.31 -28.15
C SER A 87 26.56 -27.46 -27.03
N GLY A 88 26.24 -27.74 -25.78
CA GLY A 88 26.65 -26.91 -24.63
C GLY A 88 26.07 -25.48 -24.66
N ILE A 89 25.10 -25.21 -25.52
CA ILE A 89 24.44 -23.90 -25.59
C ILE A 89 23.40 -23.80 -24.47
N GLU A 90 23.55 -22.80 -23.63
CA GLU A 90 22.60 -22.44 -22.59
C GLU A 90 21.53 -21.53 -23.19
N THR A 91 20.27 -21.85 -22.91
CA THR A 91 19.09 -21.03 -23.27
C THR A 91 18.33 -20.68 -22.04
N VAL A 92 17.84 -19.44 -21.97
CA VAL A 92 16.95 -18.99 -20.90
C VAL A 92 15.53 -19.43 -21.25
N ASP A 93 14.96 -20.35 -20.47
CA ASP A 93 13.62 -20.89 -20.72
C ASP A 93 12.51 -19.98 -20.19
N GLY A 94 12.84 -19.05 -19.30
CA GLY A 94 11.87 -18.09 -18.76
C GLY A 94 12.45 -17.22 -17.66
N GLU A 95 11.87 -16.06 -17.51
CA GLU A 95 12.10 -15.20 -16.38
C GLU A 95 11.12 -15.57 -15.26
N LEU A 96 11.61 -15.63 -14.04
CA LEU A 96 10.77 -15.89 -12.89
C LEU A 96 10.17 -14.58 -12.37
N PRO A 97 8.96 -14.62 -11.80
CA PRO A 97 8.29 -13.41 -11.34
C PRO A 97 9.04 -12.76 -10.17
N TYR A 98 9.04 -11.44 -10.13
CA TYR A 98 9.66 -10.66 -9.07
C TYR A 98 9.06 -11.00 -7.71
N LYS A 99 9.93 -11.18 -6.73
CA LYS A 99 9.57 -11.51 -5.37
C LYS A 99 10.22 -10.53 -4.40
N TYR A 100 9.42 -9.96 -3.52
CA TYR A 100 9.86 -9.00 -2.53
C TYR A 100 9.60 -9.52 -1.13
N GLU A 101 10.53 -9.22 -0.22
CA GLU A 101 10.37 -9.46 1.21
C GLU A 101 10.40 -8.13 1.97
N LEU A 102 9.38 -7.93 2.79
CA LEU A 102 9.33 -6.83 3.75
C LEU A 102 9.53 -7.39 5.16
N MET A 103 10.35 -6.73 5.95
CA MET A 103 10.56 -7.08 7.34
C MET A 103 9.94 -6.00 8.23
N PHE A 104 9.19 -6.45 9.21
CA PHE A 104 8.61 -5.61 10.25
C PHE A 104 9.21 -5.99 11.59
N LYS A 105 9.77 -4.99 12.29
CA LYS A 105 10.34 -5.15 13.63
C LYS A 105 9.59 -4.29 14.63
N LYS A 106 9.60 -4.73 15.89
CA LYS A 106 8.98 -4.00 17.03
C LYS A 106 7.48 -3.71 16.85
N LYS A 107 6.80 -4.43 15.95
CA LYS A 107 5.35 -4.32 15.75
C LYS A 107 4.62 -5.33 16.63
N GLY A 108 3.45 -4.94 17.13
CA GLY A 108 2.63 -5.80 17.99
C GLY A 108 1.96 -6.95 17.23
N MET A 109 1.50 -7.96 17.98
CA MET A 109 0.80 -9.11 17.41
C MET A 109 -0.51 -8.72 16.67
N ASN A 110 -1.17 -7.64 17.08
CA ASN A 110 -2.38 -7.17 16.40
C ASN A 110 -2.07 -6.67 14.98
N PHE A 111 -0.96 -5.95 14.81
CA PHE A 111 -0.50 -5.54 13.50
C PHE A 111 -0.17 -6.76 12.61
N TRP A 112 0.53 -7.76 13.15
CA TRP A 112 0.78 -9.00 12.43
C TRP A 112 -0.51 -9.73 12.03
N LYS A 113 -1.51 -9.82 12.94
CA LYS A 113 -2.82 -10.41 12.62
C LYS A 113 -3.54 -9.65 11.52
N ALA A 114 -3.47 -8.31 11.53
CA ALA A 114 -4.04 -7.48 10.48
C ALA A 114 -3.38 -7.77 9.13
N LEU A 115 -2.05 -7.83 9.07
CA LEU A 115 -1.33 -8.15 7.83
C LEU A 115 -1.63 -9.57 7.30
N ARG A 116 -1.92 -10.52 8.17
CA ARG A 116 -2.32 -11.87 7.73
C ARG A 116 -3.64 -11.91 6.96
N ARG A 117 -4.49 -10.90 7.09
CA ARG A 117 -5.72 -10.78 6.29
C ARG A 117 -5.44 -10.60 4.80
N PHE A 118 -4.26 -10.08 4.46
CA PHE A 118 -3.82 -9.93 3.07
C PHE A 118 -3.23 -11.20 2.47
N ASN A 119 -3.06 -12.28 3.27
CA ASN A 119 -2.58 -13.55 2.75
C ASN A 119 -3.54 -14.05 1.67
N SER A 120 -3.07 -14.11 0.44
CA SER A 120 -3.92 -14.39 -0.71
C SER A 120 -3.10 -14.84 -1.91
N ASN A 121 -3.78 -15.44 -2.85
CA ASN A 121 -3.25 -15.79 -4.16
C ASN A 121 -3.97 -14.96 -5.22
N GLY A 122 -3.31 -13.90 -5.68
CA GLY A 122 -3.75 -13.11 -6.84
C GLY A 122 -5.00 -12.24 -6.65
N ILE A 123 -5.35 -11.85 -5.41
CA ILE A 123 -6.53 -11.02 -5.13
C ILE A 123 -6.19 -9.51 -5.23
N TYR A 124 -4.95 -9.14 -4.92
CA TYR A 124 -4.54 -7.75 -4.83
C TYR A 124 -3.60 -7.34 -5.94
N ASN A 125 -3.58 -6.05 -6.22
CA ASN A 125 -2.48 -5.38 -6.86
C ASN A 125 -1.63 -4.69 -5.78
N VAL A 126 -0.37 -4.37 -6.07
CA VAL A 126 0.54 -3.70 -5.14
C VAL A 126 1.21 -2.52 -5.82
N ALA A 127 1.27 -1.39 -5.14
CA ALA A 127 2.11 -0.25 -5.50
C ALA A 127 3.10 0.01 -4.35
N PHE A 128 4.24 0.61 -4.69
CA PHE A 128 5.29 0.87 -3.72
C PHE A 128 5.55 2.37 -3.63
N TYR A 129 5.90 2.81 -2.43
CA TYR A 129 6.32 4.19 -2.18
C TYR A 129 7.74 4.18 -1.63
N ASP A 130 8.57 5.01 -2.18
CA ASP A 130 9.90 5.25 -1.63
C ASP A 130 9.88 6.26 -0.48
N ILE A 131 11.04 6.53 0.09
CA ILE A 131 11.20 7.47 1.22
C ILE A 131 10.84 8.92 0.85
N ASN A 132 10.86 9.26 -0.44
CA ASN A 132 10.54 10.59 -0.95
C ASN A 132 9.03 10.74 -1.23
N GLY A 133 8.25 9.67 -1.07
CA GLY A 133 6.83 9.67 -1.40
C GLY A 133 6.55 9.38 -2.87
N THR A 134 7.57 9.11 -3.68
CA THR A 134 7.39 8.69 -5.07
C THR A 134 6.68 7.34 -5.11
N LYS A 135 5.58 7.26 -5.84
CA LYS A 135 4.77 6.07 -6.00
C LYS A 135 5.06 5.40 -7.33
N ILE A 136 5.39 4.10 -7.31
CA ILE A 136 5.53 3.30 -8.53
C ILE A 136 4.36 2.33 -8.72
N MET A 137 3.90 2.25 -9.93
CA MET A 137 2.73 1.50 -10.39
C MET A 137 3.02 0.90 -11.76
N THR A 138 2.04 0.29 -12.39
CA THR A 138 2.13 -0.20 -13.77
C THR A 138 1.00 0.32 -14.63
N GLN A 139 1.24 0.40 -15.92
CA GLN A 139 0.25 0.74 -16.91
C GLN A 139 -0.22 -0.51 -17.65
N THR A 140 -1.53 -0.68 -17.81
CA THR A 140 -2.09 -1.76 -18.63
C THR A 140 -1.86 -1.50 -20.12
N LYS A 141 -2.04 -2.53 -20.94
CA LYS A 141 -2.00 -2.37 -22.42
C LYS A 141 -3.02 -1.37 -22.96
N SER A 142 -4.11 -1.15 -22.24
CA SER A 142 -5.15 -0.15 -22.58
C SER A 142 -4.87 1.24 -22.03
N GLY A 143 -3.75 1.45 -21.36
CA GLY A 143 -3.35 2.75 -20.81
C GLY A 143 -3.87 3.04 -19.41
N LEU A 144 -4.60 2.11 -18.78
CA LEU A 144 -5.09 2.29 -17.39
C LEU A 144 -3.95 2.09 -16.39
N ILE A 145 -3.91 2.92 -15.36
CA ILE A 145 -2.92 2.85 -14.29
C ILE A 145 -3.46 1.98 -13.15
N LYS A 146 -2.65 1.05 -12.67
CA LYS A 146 -2.96 0.18 -11.52
C LYS A 146 -1.69 -0.19 -10.78
N GLY A 147 -1.82 -0.80 -9.58
CA GLY A 147 -0.69 -1.48 -8.94
C GLY A 147 -0.25 -2.71 -9.74
N PHE A 148 0.96 -3.19 -9.50
CA PHE A 148 1.47 -4.45 -10.07
C PHE A 148 0.60 -5.62 -9.60
N THR A 149 0.25 -6.52 -10.50
CA THR A 149 -0.54 -7.70 -10.15
C THR A 149 0.25 -8.64 -9.26
N THR A 150 -0.31 -9.05 -8.12
CA THR A 150 0.33 -10.04 -7.25
C THR A 150 -0.13 -11.46 -7.62
N ALA A 151 0.80 -12.40 -7.63
CA ALA A 151 0.49 -13.83 -7.66
C ALA A 151 0.25 -14.35 -6.24
N MET A 152 1.01 -13.86 -5.27
CA MET A 152 0.93 -14.28 -3.87
C MET A 152 1.31 -13.14 -2.92
N VAL A 153 0.55 -13.04 -1.84
CA VAL A 153 0.91 -12.24 -0.66
C VAL A 153 0.88 -13.17 0.55
N PHE A 154 1.96 -13.24 1.30
CA PHE A 154 2.06 -14.12 2.45
C PHE A 154 2.79 -13.47 3.61
N THR A 155 2.14 -13.37 4.75
CA THR A 155 2.73 -12.94 6.02
C THR A 155 3.18 -14.17 6.81
N GLY A 156 4.48 -14.26 7.05
CA GLY A 156 5.11 -15.36 7.76
C GLY A 156 4.77 -15.40 9.25
N GLN A 157 5.42 -16.31 9.96
CA GLN A 157 5.21 -16.49 11.40
C GLN A 157 5.72 -15.28 12.19
N TYR A 158 5.01 -14.93 13.25
CA TYR A 158 5.45 -13.95 14.23
C TYR A 158 6.52 -14.56 15.12
N LYS A 159 7.71 -13.98 15.09
CA LYS A 159 8.77 -14.32 16.04
C LYS A 159 8.71 -13.35 17.20
N GLY A 160 8.48 -13.87 18.39
CA GLY A 160 8.54 -13.08 19.62
C GLY A 160 9.95 -12.54 19.89
N LYS A 161 10.05 -11.67 20.90
CA LYS A 161 11.36 -11.20 21.37
C LYS A 161 12.13 -12.39 21.97
N GLU A 162 13.37 -12.58 21.54
CA GLU A 162 14.28 -13.59 22.06
C GLU A 162 15.62 -12.93 22.39
N GLY A 163 15.96 -12.87 23.67
CA GLY A 163 17.15 -12.17 24.16
C GLY A 163 17.12 -10.68 23.72
N ASP A 164 18.17 -10.24 23.03
CA ASP A 164 18.30 -8.88 22.50
C ASP A 164 17.61 -8.69 21.13
N THR A 165 17.11 -9.78 20.52
CA THR A 165 16.44 -9.71 19.22
C THR A 165 15.01 -9.22 19.40
N SER A 166 14.67 -8.14 18.71
CA SER A 166 13.30 -7.60 18.71
C SER A 166 12.33 -8.58 18.06
N ALA A 167 11.06 -8.52 18.48
CA ALA A 167 10.01 -9.24 17.78
C ALA A 167 9.95 -8.81 16.31
N GLU A 168 9.90 -9.78 15.41
CA GLU A 168 9.92 -9.56 13.96
C GLU A 168 9.03 -10.55 13.21
N PHE A 169 8.64 -10.17 12.02
CA PHE A 169 8.02 -11.05 11.03
C PHE A 169 8.24 -10.52 9.63
N LYS A 170 8.07 -11.38 8.65
CA LYS A 170 8.25 -11.05 7.23
C LYS A 170 6.93 -11.15 6.49
N MET A 171 6.74 -10.26 5.51
CA MET A 171 5.73 -10.37 4.47
C MET A 171 6.43 -10.60 3.15
N THR A 172 5.98 -11.59 2.41
CA THR A 172 6.47 -11.91 1.06
C THR A 172 5.40 -11.52 0.06
N ILE A 173 5.80 -10.79 -0.96
CA ILE A 173 4.96 -10.40 -2.10
C ILE A 173 5.62 -10.96 -3.35
N GLN A 174 4.90 -11.77 -4.08
CA GLN A 174 5.31 -12.25 -5.39
C GLN A 174 4.41 -11.63 -6.44
N LEU A 175 5.01 -10.96 -7.42
CA LEU A 175 4.26 -10.43 -8.55
C LEU A 175 3.77 -11.56 -9.46
N SER A 176 2.87 -11.24 -10.37
CA SER A 176 2.47 -12.18 -11.41
C SER A 176 3.65 -12.48 -12.34
N ASP A 177 3.52 -13.51 -13.13
CA ASP A 177 4.48 -13.91 -14.16
C ASP A 177 4.47 -13.00 -15.41
N ASP A 178 3.62 -11.98 -15.43
CA ASP A 178 3.62 -10.96 -16.50
C ASP A 178 4.77 -9.96 -16.27
N VAL A 179 5.97 -10.34 -16.69
CA VAL A 179 7.17 -9.47 -16.65
C VAL A 179 6.97 -8.15 -17.39
N THR A 180 6.03 -8.09 -18.34
CA THR A 180 5.73 -6.86 -19.08
C THR A 180 5.08 -5.80 -18.20
N GLU A 181 4.55 -6.14 -17.02
CA GLU A 181 4.07 -5.15 -16.05
C GLU A 181 5.23 -4.29 -15.50
N MET A 182 6.42 -4.89 -15.31
CA MET A 182 7.62 -4.13 -14.91
C MET A 182 8.16 -3.27 -16.03
N GLU A 183 8.09 -3.72 -17.28
CA GLU A 183 8.48 -2.91 -18.44
C GLU A 183 7.59 -1.69 -18.64
N ARG A 184 6.32 -1.78 -18.21
CA ARG A 184 5.34 -0.69 -18.23
C ARG A 184 5.22 0.02 -16.89
N ALA A 185 6.23 -0.11 -16.04
CA ALA A 185 6.26 0.61 -14.78
C ALA A 185 6.17 2.12 -15.02
N THR A 186 5.33 2.77 -14.25
CA THR A 186 5.13 4.21 -14.28
C THR A 186 5.17 4.73 -12.84
N TRP A 187 5.53 5.98 -12.66
CA TRP A 187 5.64 6.56 -11.33
C TRP A 187 5.04 7.96 -11.26
N VAL A 188 4.66 8.33 -10.06
CA VAL A 188 4.26 9.68 -9.67
C VAL A 188 5.30 10.16 -8.67
N SER A 189 5.94 11.29 -8.98
CA SER A 189 6.99 11.85 -8.11
C SER A 189 6.40 12.36 -6.80
N GLY A 190 7.12 12.14 -5.70
CA GLY A 190 6.77 12.71 -4.40
C GLY A 190 6.72 14.23 -4.38
N ASP A 191 7.42 14.88 -5.30
CA ASP A 191 7.40 16.35 -5.43
C ASP A 191 6.12 16.89 -6.08
N THR A 192 5.34 16.02 -6.75
CA THR A 192 4.10 16.41 -7.45
C THR A 192 2.83 16.07 -6.66
N VAL A 193 2.97 15.46 -5.49
CA VAL A 193 1.84 15.10 -4.62
C VAL A 193 1.69 16.08 -3.46
N ASP A 194 0.52 16.10 -2.86
CA ASP A 194 0.14 17.02 -1.78
C ASP A 194 0.36 16.45 -0.37
N TYR A 195 1.07 15.32 -0.25
CA TYR A 195 1.29 14.64 1.02
C TYR A 195 2.76 14.28 1.25
N SER A 196 3.11 14.12 2.51
CA SER A 196 4.36 13.48 2.93
C SER A 196 4.17 11.97 3.10
N ILE A 197 5.23 11.18 2.85
CA ILE A 197 5.21 9.72 3.06
C ILE A 197 4.78 9.34 4.49
N ASN A 198 5.01 10.21 5.47
CA ASN A 198 4.63 9.98 6.86
C ASN A 198 3.13 10.20 7.14
N GLU A 199 2.40 10.82 6.21
CA GLU A 199 0.95 11.02 6.28
C GLU A 199 0.17 9.86 5.67
N LEU A 200 0.88 8.96 4.97
CA LEU A 200 0.31 7.73 4.42
C LEU A 200 0.24 6.66 5.50
N ASP A 201 -0.78 6.74 6.32
CA ASP A 201 -1.07 5.77 7.36
C ASP A 201 -2.17 4.78 6.94
N GLY A 202 -2.13 3.59 7.55
CA GLY A 202 -3.22 2.63 7.43
C GLY A 202 -4.48 3.13 8.12
N TYR A 203 -5.62 2.78 7.57
CA TYR A 203 -6.92 3.10 8.16
C TYR A 203 -7.17 2.24 9.40
N ASN A 204 -7.61 2.87 10.48
CA ASN A 204 -8.06 2.18 11.68
C ASN A 204 -9.59 2.24 11.73
N ASP A 205 -10.23 1.10 11.54
CA ASP A 205 -11.68 1.00 11.74
C ASP A 205 -12.06 1.35 13.16
N VAL A 206 -13.19 2.05 13.32
CA VAL A 206 -13.74 2.42 14.60
C VAL A 206 -15.11 1.76 14.79
N ILE A 207 -15.24 1.01 15.87
CA ILE A 207 -16.52 0.43 16.28
C ILE A 207 -17.26 1.46 17.14
N LEU A 208 -18.39 1.92 16.64
CA LEU A 208 -19.27 2.81 17.38
C LEU A 208 -20.34 2.00 18.12
N THR A 209 -20.39 2.16 19.42
CA THR A 209 -21.43 1.53 20.25
C THR A 209 -22.24 2.63 20.91
N PRO A 210 -23.48 2.90 20.43
CA PRO A 210 -24.34 3.86 21.05
C PRO A 210 -24.90 3.32 22.39
N SER A 211 -25.13 4.20 23.37
CA SER A 211 -25.89 3.84 24.54
C SER A 211 -27.36 3.55 24.16
N PRO A 212 -28.07 2.68 24.89
CA PRO A 212 -29.48 2.43 24.64
C PRO A 212 -30.27 3.73 24.67
N LEU A 213 -31.03 4.00 23.60
CA LEU A 213 -31.92 5.15 23.53
C LEU A 213 -33.28 4.79 24.11
N THR A 214 -33.78 5.63 25.00
CA THR A 214 -35.20 5.62 25.41
C THR A 214 -35.98 6.61 24.55
N THR A 215 -37.31 6.44 24.46
CA THR A 215 -38.18 7.33 23.66
C THR A 215 -38.11 8.80 24.09
N ALA A 216 -37.67 9.08 25.33
CA ALA A 216 -37.53 10.42 25.89
C ALA A 216 -36.06 10.91 25.92
N ALA A 217 -35.12 10.16 25.32
CA ALA A 217 -33.71 10.54 25.37
C ALA A 217 -33.45 11.81 24.55
N THR A 218 -32.87 12.80 25.18
CA THR A 218 -32.44 14.07 24.58
C THR A 218 -30.93 14.09 24.30
N SER A 219 -30.21 13.07 24.77
CA SER A 219 -28.77 12.90 24.57
C SER A 219 -28.42 11.48 24.17
N LEU A 220 -27.39 11.33 23.40
CA LEU A 220 -26.81 10.04 22.96
C LEU A 220 -25.34 10.01 23.35
N VAL A 221 -24.96 9.00 24.12
CA VAL A 221 -23.54 8.72 24.37
C VAL A 221 -23.07 7.64 23.39
N VAL A 222 -22.04 7.94 22.62
CA VAL A 222 -21.43 7.00 21.68
C VAL A 222 -20.05 6.64 22.19
N LYS A 223 -19.82 5.34 22.39
CA LYS A 223 -18.49 4.80 22.69
C LYS A 223 -17.81 4.43 21.38
N ALA A 224 -16.69 5.08 21.09
CA ALA A 224 -15.88 4.81 19.93
C ALA A 224 -14.61 4.03 20.34
N VAL A 225 -14.40 2.85 19.79
CA VAL A 225 -13.26 1.98 20.09
C VAL A 225 -12.65 1.53 18.78
N LEU A 226 -11.33 1.50 18.71
CA LEU A 226 -10.65 0.91 17.53
C LEU A 226 -11.10 -0.53 17.29
N ALA A 227 -11.20 -0.95 16.06
CA ALA A 227 -11.74 -2.27 15.69
C ALA A 227 -10.93 -3.43 16.31
N ASP A 228 -9.65 -3.22 16.62
CA ASP A 228 -8.80 -4.17 17.34
C ASP A 228 -9.12 -4.22 18.86
N LYS A 229 -10.04 -3.38 19.33
CA LYS A 229 -10.45 -3.23 20.73
C LYS A 229 -9.32 -2.87 21.70
N SER A 230 -8.18 -2.41 21.20
CA SER A 230 -7.02 -2.09 22.03
C SER A 230 -7.15 -0.76 22.77
N HIS A 231 -7.77 0.22 22.13
CA HIS A 231 -7.86 1.59 22.65
C HIS A 231 -9.19 2.25 22.29
N PHE A 232 -9.55 3.29 23.03
CA PHE A 232 -10.60 4.21 22.61
C PHE A 232 -10.11 5.05 21.43
N ALA A 233 -10.97 5.31 20.46
CA ALA A 233 -10.67 6.26 19.40
C ALA A 233 -10.63 7.67 20.04
N ALA A 234 -9.44 8.27 20.03
CA ALA A 234 -9.22 9.62 20.56
C ALA A 234 -9.26 10.66 19.44
N GLY A 235 -9.55 11.91 19.80
CA GLY A 235 -9.53 13.05 18.87
C GLY A 235 -10.78 13.19 17.99
N MET A 236 -11.79 12.35 18.15
CA MET A 236 -13.06 12.48 17.45
C MET A 236 -13.84 13.69 17.96
N VAL A 237 -14.38 14.48 17.05
CA VAL A 237 -15.25 15.63 17.36
C VAL A 237 -16.64 15.40 16.79
N LEU A 238 -17.62 16.19 17.24
CA LEU A 238 -19.01 16.03 16.80
C LEU A 238 -19.19 16.09 15.28
N ALA A 239 -18.34 16.86 14.59
CA ALA A 239 -18.36 16.98 13.13
C ALA A 239 -18.03 15.67 12.40
N ASP A 240 -17.36 14.73 13.08
CA ASP A 240 -16.99 13.42 12.51
C ASP A 240 -18.19 12.45 12.48
N PHE A 241 -19.33 12.83 13.09
CA PHE A 241 -20.50 11.98 13.21
C PHE A 241 -21.66 12.49 12.35
N ALA A 242 -22.16 11.64 11.45
CA ALA A 242 -23.41 11.86 10.75
C ALA A 242 -24.57 11.17 11.50
N ILE A 243 -25.40 11.94 12.19
CA ILE A 243 -26.56 11.41 12.91
C ILE A 243 -27.79 11.51 12.01
N LYS A 244 -28.48 10.38 11.80
CA LYS A 244 -29.70 10.30 11.01
C LYS A 244 -30.84 9.74 11.84
N LYS A 245 -32.01 10.35 11.73
CA LYS A 245 -33.28 9.86 12.31
C LYS A 245 -34.22 9.54 11.16
N ASN A 246 -34.64 8.30 11.02
CA ASN A 246 -35.50 7.83 9.91
C ASN A 246 -34.93 8.22 8.52
N GLY A 247 -33.60 8.15 8.36
CA GLY A 247 -32.93 8.51 7.12
C GLY A 247 -32.66 10.00 6.90
N ALA A 248 -33.25 10.89 7.70
CA ALA A 248 -33.00 12.33 7.63
C ALA A 248 -31.84 12.74 8.56
N ALA A 249 -30.96 13.62 8.08
CA ALA A 249 -29.88 14.16 8.90
C ALA A 249 -30.44 14.97 10.09
N VAL A 250 -29.84 14.75 11.26
CA VAL A 250 -30.19 15.49 12.49
C VAL A 250 -28.99 16.36 12.87
N VAL A 251 -29.24 17.62 13.09
CA VAL A 251 -28.22 18.53 13.65
C VAL A 251 -28.06 18.20 15.13
N ALA A 252 -26.89 17.67 15.49
CA ALA A 252 -26.52 17.43 16.88
C ALA A 252 -25.64 18.59 17.37
N THR A 253 -25.88 19.02 18.61
CA THR A 253 -25.00 19.95 19.33
C THR A 253 -24.24 19.17 20.39
N GLY A 254 -22.87 19.17 20.29
CA GLY A 254 -22.03 18.55 21.30
C GLY A 254 -21.80 19.48 22.49
N THR A 255 -21.69 18.89 23.66
CA THR A 255 -21.17 19.52 24.88
C THR A 255 -19.88 18.85 25.27
#